data_c993c1c1e63ece63e0264b9049d7eb0d
#
_entry.id   c993c1c1e63ece63e0264b9049d7eb0d
#
_cell.length_a   1.000
_cell.length_b   1.000
_cell.length_c   1.000
_cell.angle_alpha   90.00
_cell.angle_beta   90.00
_cell.angle_gamma   90.00
#
_symmetry.space_group_name_H-M   'P 1'
#
loop_
_entity.id
_entity.type
_entity.pdbx_description
1 polymer ?
#
loop_
_entity_poly.entity_id
_entity_poly.type
_entity_poly.pdbx_seq_one_letter_code
_entity_poly.pdbx_strand_id
1 'polypeptide(L)'
;MRIIAGRWRGKHLSAPEGRHTRPTSDRARGALFNLLLHGKPAIAGFRLAGARVLDAFAGTGAVGLEALSRGAAHATFMENAIDVLSVLRRNIGACDTTGSDSRVIASDVAEPPLTTQPCDMIFMDPPYGRELWRPAASALTQAGWMTEGAICCIELGREDTFETPPDFKILDDRRYGAARIVVLNRQT
;
A
#
# COMPACT_ATOMS: atom_id res chain seq x y z
N MET A 1 7.03 -10.35 -11.75
CA MET A 1 6.11 -9.23 -11.41
C MET A 1 6.55 -8.01 -12.19
N ARG A 2 5.65 -7.12 -12.59
CA ARG A 2 5.98 -5.91 -13.37
C ARG A 2 5.06 -4.75 -13.01
N ILE A 3 5.49 -3.52 -13.28
CA ILE A 3 4.64 -2.32 -13.23
C ILE A 3 3.59 -2.40 -14.36
N ILE A 4 2.33 -2.10 -14.04
CA ILE A 4 1.20 -2.32 -14.95
C ILE A 4 0.92 -1.10 -15.82
N ALA A 5 1.03 0.10 -15.24
CA ALA A 5 0.71 1.35 -15.93
C ALA A 5 1.59 2.53 -15.48
N GLY A 6 1.45 3.68 -16.16
CA GLY A 6 2.19 4.90 -15.85
C GLY A 6 3.58 4.95 -16.50
N ARG A 7 4.44 5.81 -15.95
CA ARG A 7 5.76 6.15 -16.53
C ARG A 7 6.72 4.95 -16.63
N TRP A 8 6.54 3.93 -15.79
CA TRP A 8 7.39 2.71 -15.79
C TRP A 8 6.64 1.46 -16.25
N ARG A 9 5.57 1.58 -17.01
CA ARG A 9 4.79 0.45 -17.51
C ARG A 9 5.68 -0.61 -18.16
N GLY A 10 5.50 -1.87 -17.75
CA GLY A 10 6.24 -3.03 -18.26
C GLY A 10 7.57 -3.29 -17.54
N LYS A 11 8.05 -2.38 -16.68
CA LYS A 11 9.29 -2.56 -15.94
C LYS A 11 9.19 -3.75 -15.00
N HIS A 12 10.15 -4.65 -15.05
CA HIS A 12 10.21 -5.85 -14.21
C HIS A 12 10.71 -5.49 -12.81
N LEU A 13 10.07 -6.08 -11.80
CA LEU A 13 10.46 -6.01 -10.40
C LEU A 13 10.97 -7.39 -9.94
N SER A 14 12.08 -7.38 -9.23
CA SER A 14 12.65 -8.57 -8.58
C SER A 14 11.75 -9.05 -7.44
N ALA A 15 11.75 -10.35 -7.19
CA ALA A 15 11.14 -10.97 -6.02
C ALA A 15 12.23 -11.66 -5.17
N PRO A 16 12.04 -11.83 -3.84
CA PRO A 16 12.95 -12.60 -3.01
C PRO A 16 13.03 -14.05 -3.49
N GLU A 17 14.22 -14.62 -3.47
CA GLU A 17 14.43 -16.04 -3.79
C GLU A 17 13.85 -16.92 -2.67
N GLY A 18 13.24 -18.04 -3.03
CA GLY A 18 12.85 -19.11 -2.09
C GLY A 18 11.65 -18.81 -1.19
N ARG A 19 11.06 -17.63 -1.20
CA ARG A 19 9.80 -17.36 -0.49
C ARG A 19 8.60 -17.56 -1.42
N HIS A 20 7.68 -18.42 -1.03
CA HIS A 20 6.31 -18.47 -1.55
C HIS A 20 5.49 -17.26 -1.05
N THR A 21 6.09 -16.06 -1.05
CA THR A 21 5.32 -14.83 -0.93
C THR A 21 4.47 -14.77 -2.19
N ARG A 22 3.18 -14.92 -2.03
CA ARG A 22 2.21 -14.74 -3.12
C ARG A 22 2.14 -13.24 -3.34
N PRO A 23 2.91 -12.68 -4.30
CA PRO A 23 2.83 -11.24 -4.52
C PRO A 23 1.39 -10.96 -4.95
N THR A 24 0.83 -9.85 -4.48
CA THR A 24 -0.41 -9.32 -5.05
C THR A 24 -0.30 -9.42 -6.55
N SER A 25 -1.10 -10.29 -7.16
CA SER A 25 -0.95 -10.60 -8.58
C SER A 25 -1.07 -9.32 -9.41
N ASP A 26 -0.41 -9.27 -10.57
CA ASP A 26 -0.56 -8.13 -11.50
C ASP A 26 -2.04 -7.79 -11.73
N ARG A 27 -2.91 -8.82 -11.77
CA ARG A 27 -4.36 -8.66 -11.92
C ARG A 27 -5.01 -8.00 -10.69
N ALA A 28 -4.68 -8.42 -9.49
CA ALA A 28 -5.25 -7.86 -8.26
C ALA A 28 -4.77 -6.41 -8.06
N ARG A 29 -3.48 -6.14 -8.31
CA ARG A 29 -2.92 -4.78 -8.26
C ARG A 29 -3.56 -3.87 -9.32
N GLY A 30 -3.77 -4.36 -10.54
CA GLY A 30 -4.50 -3.63 -11.58
C GLY A 30 -5.94 -3.30 -11.17
N ALA A 31 -6.64 -4.25 -10.55
CA ALA A 31 -8.00 -4.05 -10.04
C ALA A 31 -8.04 -3.04 -8.89
N LEU A 32 -7.07 -3.08 -7.96
CA LEU A 32 -6.93 -2.09 -6.88
C LEU A 32 -6.82 -0.68 -7.45
N PHE A 33 -5.87 -0.44 -8.38
CA PHE A 33 -5.69 0.89 -8.94
C PHE A 33 -6.88 1.35 -9.81
N ASN A 34 -7.57 0.44 -10.50
CA ASN A 34 -8.82 0.77 -11.19
C ASN A 34 -9.91 1.22 -10.19
N LEU A 35 -10.03 0.53 -9.06
CA LEU A 35 -10.98 0.89 -8.01
C LEU A 35 -10.65 2.28 -7.42
N LEU A 36 -9.37 2.55 -7.15
CA LEU A 36 -8.92 3.85 -6.63
C LEU A 36 -9.16 5.00 -7.59
N LEU A 37 -8.91 4.78 -8.89
CA LEU A 37 -8.95 5.84 -9.91
C LEU A 37 -10.36 6.09 -10.48
N HIS A 38 -11.24 5.08 -10.46
CA HIS A 38 -12.54 5.13 -11.15
C HIS A 38 -13.71 4.68 -10.26
N GLY A 39 -13.42 4.17 -9.07
CA GLY A 39 -14.44 3.69 -8.12
C GLY A 39 -14.86 4.73 -7.09
N LYS A 40 -15.45 4.25 -6.00
CA LYS A 40 -15.95 5.08 -4.90
C LYS A 40 -14.91 6.02 -4.28
N PRO A 41 -13.61 5.66 -4.14
CA PRO A 41 -12.60 6.61 -3.66
C PRO A 41 -12.49 7.86 -4.54
N ALA A 42 -12.45 7.69 -5.87
CA ALA A 42 -12.40 8.80 -6.82
C ALA A 42 -13.67 9.67 -6.74
N ILE A 43 -14.84 9.05 -6.59
CA ILE A 43 -16.12 9.74 -6.40
C ILE A 43 -16.11 10.53 -5.08
N ALA A 44 -15.50 9.99 -4.02
CA ALA A 44 -15.31 10.65 -2.74
C ALA A 44 -14.23 11.75 -2.74
N GLY A 45 -13.63 12.04 -3.89
CA GLY A 45 -12.67 13.13 -4.06
C GLY A 45 -11.20 12.71 -4.03
N PHE A 46 -10.86 11.44 -3.77
CA PHE A 46 -9.47 10.99 -3.79
C PHE A 46 -8.84 11.16 -5.17
N ARG A 47 -7.60 11.64 -5.19
CA ARG A 47 -6.77 11.76 -6.40
C ARG A 47 -5.40 11.17 -6.13
N LEU A 48 -5.00 10.18 -6.92
CA LEU A 48 -3.68 9.56 -6.82
C LEU A 48 -2.57 10.48 -7.33
N ALA A 49 -2.86 11.25 -8.38
CA ALA A 49 -1.90 12.22 -8.90
C ALA A 49 -1.61 13.29 -7.83
N GLY A 50 -0.33 13.45 -7.50
CA GLY A 50 0.13 14.34 -6.45
C GLY A 50 0.01 13.80 -5.02
N ALA A 51 -0.61 12.64 -4.80
CA ALA A 51 -0.81 12.06 -3.49
C ALA A 51 0.52 11.57 -2.86
N ARG A 52 0.58 11.60 -1.54
CA ARG A 52 1.57 10.89 -0.73
C ARG A 52 1.02 9.52 -0.35
N VAL A 53 1.79 8.47 -0.61
CA VAL A 53 1.38 7.07 -0.40
C VAL A 53 2.27 6.40 0.63
N LEU A 54 1.70 5.62 1.53
CA LEU A 54 2.41 4.66 2.37
C LEU A 54 2.09 3.24 1.89
N ASP A 55 3.11 2.52 1.46
CA ASP A 55 3.09 1.08 1.22
C ASP A 55 3.57 0.41 2.52
N ALA A 56 2.63 0.09 3.38
CA ALA A 56 2.87 -0.57 4.66
C ALA A 56 2.87 -2.09 4.44
N PHE A 57 3.82 -2.80 4.98
CA PHE A 57 4.18 -4.18 4.59
C PHE A 57 4.68 -4.25 3.13
N ALA A 58 5.60 -3.35 2.79
CA ALA A 58 5.92 -3.03 1.40
C ALA A 58 6.44 -4.22 0.57
N GLY A 59 7.05 -5.22 1.19
CA GLY A 59 7.56 -6.37 0.48
C GLY A 59 8.51 -5.97 -0.65
N THR A 60 8.14 -6.27 -1.88
CA THR A 60 8.91 -5.88 -3.08
C THR A 60 8.74 -4.42 -3.49
N GLY A 61 7.84 -3.68 -2.85
CA GLY A 61 7.48 -2.29 -3.17
C GLY A 61 6.55 -2.16 -4.38
N ALA A 62 5.91 -3.23 -4.80
CA ALA A 62 5.15 -3.25 -6.05
C ALA A 62 3.98 -2.26 -6.07
N VAL A 63 3.30 -2.04 -4.93
CA VAL A 63 2.16 -1.12 -4.85
C VAL A 63 2.62 0.33 -4.81
N GLY A 64 3.59 0.66 -3.95
CA GLY A 64 4.13 2.02 -3.88
C GLY A 64 4.79 2.45 -5.19
N LEU A 65 5.55 1.57 -5.86
CA LEU A 65 6.15 1.83 -7.17
C LEU A 65 5.09 1.98 -8.28
N GLU A 66 4.02 1.19 -8.24
CA GLU A 66 2.88 1.37 -9.15
C GLU A 66 2.20 2.73 -8.93
N ALA A 67 2.02 3.15 -7.66
CA ALA A 67 1.45 4.46 -7.32
C ALA A 67 2.32 5.61 -7.89
N LEU A 68 3.62 5.58 -7.67
CA LEU A 68 4.58 6.55 -8.24
C LEU A 68 4.54 6.54 -9.78
N SER A 69 4.48 5.35 -10.38
CA SER A 69 4.38 5.21 -11.84
C SER A 69 3.14 5.88 -12.41
N ARG A 70 2.05 5.91 -11.63
CA ARG A 70 0.75 6.51 -12.01
C ARG A 70 0.60 7.96 -11.57
N GLY A 71 1.65 8.58 -11.02
CA GLY A 71 1.68 10.02 -10.73
C GLY A 71 1.52 10.42 -9.28
N ALA A 72 1.59 9.49 -8.31
CA ALA A 72 1.76 9.87 -6.91
C ALA A 72 3.03 10.71 -6.75
N ALA A 73 2.99 11.72 -5.88
CA ALA A 73 4.12 12.61 -5.66
C ALA A 73 5.21 11.97 -4.80
N HIS A 74 4.80 11.08 -3.88
CA HIS A 74 5.74 10.44 -2.97
C HIS A 74 5.23 9.07 -2.53
N ALA A 75 6.13 8.09 -2.39
CA ALA A 75 5.84 6.81 -1.76
C ALA A 75 6.82 6.53 -0.62
N THR A 76 6.28 6.29 0.57
CA THR A 76 7.03 5.72 1.68
C THR A 76 6.79 4.22 1.71
N PHE A 77 7.86 3.44 1.84
CA PHE A 77 7.83 1.99 1.94
C PHE A 77 8.24 1.58 3.35
N MET A 78 7.39 0.87 4.08
CA MET A 78 7.70 0.36 5.40
C MET A 78 7.78 -1.16 5.37
N GLU A 79 8.94 -1.69 5.78
CA GLU A 79 9.25 -3.12 5.75
C GLU A 79 10.23 -3.45 6.88
N ASN A 80 10.02 -4.57 7.57
CA ASN A 80 10.89 -4.98 8.68
C ASN A 80 11.80 -6.18 8.34
N ALA A 81 11.52 -6.94 7.28
CA ALA A 81 12.31 -8.12 6.89
C ALA A 81 13.59 -7.71 6.14
N ILE A 82 14.74 -7.92 6.76
CA ILE A 82 16.06 -7.47 6.25
C ILE A 82 16.35 -8.02 4.85
N ASP A 83 16.04 -9.28 4.60
CA ASP A 83 16.21 -9.94 3.30
C ASP A 83 15.34 -9.31 2.20
N VAL A 84 14.13 -8.88 2.56
CA VAL A 84 13.18 -8.22 1.66
C VAL A 84 13.60 -6.78 1.37
N LEU A 85 14.13 -6.06 2.35
CA LEU A 85 14.63 -4.68 2.20
C LEU A 85 15.67 -4.53 1.08
N SER A 86 16.53 -5.54 0.88
CA SER A 86 17.53 -5.52 -0.20
C SER A 86 16.88 -5.55 -1.58
N VAL A 87 15.82 -6.37 -1.74
CA VAL A 87 15.03 -6.49 -2.97
C VAL A 87 14.21 -5.20 -3.20
N LEU A 88 13.59 -4.69 -2.17
CA LEU A 88 12.84 -3.42 -2.21
C LEU A 88 13.72 -2.26 -2.73
N ARG A 89 14.90 -2.07 -2.14
CA ARG A 89 15.85 -1.03 -2.57
C ARG A 89 16.32 -1.20 -4.01
N ARG A 90 16.57 -2.45 -4.45
CA ARG A 90 16.91 -2.76 -5.84
C ARG A 90 15.77 -2.36 -6.79
N ASN A 91 14.52 -2.68 -6.45
CA ASN A 91 13.35 -2.34 -7.26
C ASN A 91 13.14 -0.82 -7.34
N ILE A 92 13.31 -0.11 -6.23
CA ILE A 92 13.27 1.36 -6.18
C ILE A 92 14.34 1.96 -7.09
N GLY A 93 15.59 1.51 -6.97
CA GLY A 93 16.69 1.96 -7.84
C GLY A 93 16.46 1.64 -9.31
N ALA A 94 15.86 0.48 -9.62
CA ALA A 94 15.52 0.12 -10.99
C ALA A 94 14.46 1.06 -11.61
N CYS A 95 13.62 1.69 -10.81
CA CYS A 95 12.60 2.64 -11.26
C CYS A 95 13.11 4.09 -11.34
N ASP A 96 14.42 4.32 -11.19
CA ASP A 96 15.02 5.66 -11.24
C ASP A 96 14.26 6.68 -10.37
N THR A 97 13.80 6.24 -9.20
CA THR A 97 13.18 7.13 -8.23
C THR A 97 14.24 8.06 -7.65
N THR A 98 13.85 9.29 -7.37
CA THR A 98 14.70 10.24 -6.68
C THR A 98 14.51 10.11 -5.17
N GLY A 99 15.48 10.50 -4.36
CA GLY A 99 15.33 10.53 -2.91
C GLY A 99 14.23 11.47 -2.42
N SER A 100 13.70 12.32 -3.31
CA SER A 100 12.58 13.23 -3.03
C SER A 100 11.21 12.58 -3.23
N ASP A 101 11.09 11.57 -4.11
CA ASP A 101 9.80 10.92 -4.41
C ASP A 101 9.63 9.55 -3.74
N SER A 102 10.68 9.02 -3.08
CA SER A 102 10.62 7.73 -2.40
C SER A 102 11.43 7.69 -1.11
N ARG A 103 10.91 6.98 -0.09
CA ARG A 103 11.59 6.76 1.19
C ARG A 103 11.36 5.33 1.67
N VAL A 104 12.42 4.66 2.14
CA VAL A 104 12.33 3.35 2.80
C VAL A 104 12.54 3.51 4.29
N ILE A 105 11.65 2.93 5.08
CA ILE A 105 11.71 2.85 6.54
C ILE A 105 11.79 1.38 6.94
N ALA A 106 12.92 1.00 7.55
CA ALA A 106 13.11 -0.34 8.10
C ALA A 106 12.48 -0.37 9.51
N SER A 107 11.16 -0.63 9.59
CA SER A 107 10.41 -0.65 10.85
C SER A 107 9.25 -1.61 10.76
N ASP A 108 8.81 -2.11 11.92
CA ASP A 108 7.54 -2.78 12.04
C ASP A 108 6.40 -1.77 11.88
N VAL A 109 5.38 -2.14 11.11
CA VAL A 109 4.21 -1.28 10.87
C VAL A 109 3.37 -1.11 12.14
N ALA A 110 3.46 -2.04 13.10
CA ALA A 110 2.80 -1.94 14.40
C ALA A 110 3.54 -0.99 15.37
N GLU A 111 4.79 -0.62 15.05
CA GLU A 111 5.64 0.32 15.82
C GLU A 111 6.25 1.39 14.89
N PRO A 112 5.44 2.15 14.16
CA PRO A 112 5.93 3.09 13.18
C PRO A 112 6.56 4.31 13.87
N PRO A 113 7.62 4.93 13.30
CA PRO A 113 8.12 6.20 13.82
C PRO A 113 7.06 7.30 13.65
N LEU A 114 7.12 8.32 14.50
CA LEU A 114 6.28 9.52 14.34
C LEU A 114 6.61 10.19 13.00
N THR A 115 5.59 10.78 12.37
CA THR A 115 5.77 11.55 11.15
C THR A 115 5.06 12.90 11.20
N THR A 116 5.64 13.90 10.54
CA THR A 116 5.02 15.20 10.25
C THR A 116 4.59 15.30 8.79
N GLN A 117 4.70 14.20 8.03
CA GLN A 117 4.35 14.13 6.62
C GLN A 117 3.32 13.02 6.40
N PRO A 118 2.06 13.24 6.75
CA PRO A 118 1.01 12.24 6.59
C PRO A 118 0.79 11.88 5.12
N CYS A 119 0.17 10.73 4.92
CA CYS A 119 -0.14 10.18 3.61
C CYS A 119 -1.64 10.25 3.32
N ASP A 120 -1.97 10.46 2.05
CA ASP A 120 -3.34 10.51 1.54
C ASP A 120 -3.88 9.12 1.22
N MET A 121 -2.98 8.17 1.04
CA MET A 121 -3.29 6.77 0.79
C MET A 121 -2.34 5.86 1.58
N ILE A 122 -2.92 4.86 2.25
CA ILE A 122 -2.20 3.79 2.91
C ILE A 122 -2.62 2.47 2.28
N PHE A 123 -1.64 1.66 1.90
CA PHE A 123 -1.87 0.27 1.49
C PHE A 123 -1.27 -0.67 2.53
N MET A 124 -2.04 -1.67 2.94
CA MET A 124 -1.65 -2.70 3.89
C MET A 124 -1.93 -4.09 3.30
N ASP A 125 -0.88 -4.88 3.12
CA ASP A 125 -0.94 -6.29 2.69
C ASP A 125 -0.19 -7.17 3.72
N PRO A 126 -0.73 -7.30 4.95
CA PRO A 126 -0.11 -8.12 5.97
C PRO A 126 -0.22 -9.62 5.62
N PRO A 127 0.64 -10.48 6.20
CA PRO A 127 0.47 -11.93 6.11
C PRO A 127 -0.94 -12.35 6.57
N TYR A 128 -1.63 -13.16 5.73
CA TYR A 128 -3.00 -13.60 5.98
C TYR A 128 -3.17 -14.36 7.31
N GLY A 129 -4.38 -14.30 7.86
CA GLY A 129 -4.79 -15.06 9.05
C GLY A 129 -4.19 -14.58 10.38
N ARG A 130 -3.52 -13.42 10.41
CA ARG A 130 -2.91 -12.86 11.63
C ARG A 130 -3.54 -11.55 12.11
N GLU A 131 -4.50 -11.02 11.39
CA GLU A 131 -5.18 -9.72 11.67
C GLU A 131 -4.21 -8.54 11.97
N LEU A 132 -2.97 -8.62 11.49
CA LEU A 132 -1.92 -7.61 11.75
C LEU A 132 -2.28 -6.21 11.25
N TRP A 133 -3.25 -6.11 10.36
CA TRP A 133 -3.74 -4.83 9.88
C TRP A 133 -4.39 -3.97 10.97
N ARG A 134 -5.03 -4.59 12.01
CA ARG A 134 -5.68 -3.83 13.10
C ARG A 134 -4.67 -3.04 13.94
N PRO A 135 -3.67 -3.69 14.58
CA PRO A 135 -2.66 -2.96 15.33
C PRO A 135 -1.89 -1.98 14.44
N ALA A 136 -1.61 -2.35 13.17
CA ALA A 136 -0.94 -1.47 12.22
C ALA A 136 -1.76 -0.21 11.92
N ALA A 137 -3.06 -0.32 11.62
CA ALA A 137 -3.93 0.82 11.36
C ALA A 137 -4.01 1.77 12.56
N SER A 138 -4.16 1.21 13.78
CA SER A 138 -4.17 1.98 15.02
C SER A 138 -2.84 2.72 15.23
N ALA A 139 -1.71 2.02 15.12
CA ALA A 139 -0.38 2.58 15.33
C ALA A 139 -0.06 3.68 14.29
N LEU A 140 -0.36 3.45 13.01
CA LEU A 140 -0.20 4.43 11.94
C LEU A 140 -1.04 5.69 12.17
N THR A 141 -2.28 5.53 12.66
CA THR A 141 -3.15 6.67 13.01
C THR A 141 -2.54 7.48 14.15
N GLN A 142 -2.13 6.82 15.24
CA GLN A 142 -1.52 7.47 16.41
C GLN A 142 -0.19 8.15 16.10
N ALA A 143 0.61 7.55 15.22
CA ALA A 143 1.90 8.10 14.79
C ALA A 143 1.79 9.20 13.71
N GLY A 144 0.57 9.61 13.32
CA GLY A 144 0.32 10.73 12.41
C GLY A 144 0.52 10.40 10.92
N TRP A 145 0.47 9.12 10.53
CA TRP A 145 0.72 8.71 9.14
C TRP A 145 -0.45 8.96 8.18
N MET A 146 -1.63 9.23 8.68
CA MET A 146 -2.84 9.37 7.85
C MET A 146 -3.37 10.80 7.88
N THR A 147 -3.59 11.39 6.70
CA THR A 147 -4.36 12.64 6.60
C THR A 147 -5.81 12.41 7.03
N GLU A 148 -6.52 13.47 7.37
CA GLU A 148 -7.99 13.44 7.42
C GLU A 148 -8.52 13.12 6.01
N GLY A 149 -9.49 12.21 5.93
CA GLY A 149 -9.99 11.73 4.64
C GLY A 149 -9.08 10.75 3.89
N ALA A 150 -7.96 10.31 4.50
CA ALA A 150 -7.06 9.34 3.86
C ALA A 150 -7.80 8.08 3.42
N ILE A 151 -7.40 7.56 2.26
CA ILE A 151 -7.86 6.26 1.75
C ILE A 151 -6.95 5.16 2.29
N CYS A 152 -7.53 4.20 2.98
CA CYS A 152 -6.81 3.03 3.47
C CYS A 152 -7.29 1.78 2.73
N CYS A 153 -6.38 1.09 2.03
CA CYS A 153 -6.65 -0.15 1.31
C CYS A 153 -6.01 -1.30 2.06
N ILE A 154 -6.82 -2.28 2.45
CA ILE A 154 -6.35 -3.46 3.19
C ILE A 154 -6.58 -4.68 2.32
N GLU A 155 -5.52 -5.43 2.03
CA GLU A 155 -5.62 -6.74 1.43
C GLU A 155 -5.74 -7.80 2.54
N LEU A 156 -6.73 -8.64 2.43
CA LEU A 156 -7.09 -9.70 3.36
C LEU A 156 -7.19 -11.03 2.62
N GLY A 157 -7.10 -12.13 3.33
CA GLY A 157 -7.56 -13.42 2.82
C GLY A 157 -9.07 -13.39 2.55
N ARG A 158 -9.51 -14.18 1.58
CA ARG A 158 -10.93 -14.21 1.16
C ARG A 158 -11.90 -14.47 2.30
N GLU A 159 -11.51 -15.32 3.24
CA GLU A 159 -12.33 -15.78 4.37
C GLU A 159 -12.00 -15.04 5.68
N ASP A 160 -11.04 -14.08 5.65
CA ASP A 160 -10.69 -13.33 6.85
C ASP A 160 -11.88 -12.48 7.31
N THR A 161 -12.08 -12.44 8.62
CA THR A 161 -13.07 -11.56 9.23
C THR A 161 -12.61 -10.11 9.17
N PHE A 162 -13.55 -9.19 9.02
CA PHE A 162 -13.25 -7.76 9.01
C PHE A 162 -14.32 -6.99 9.78
N GLU A 163 -13.87 -6.20 10.74
CA GLU A 163 -14.71 -5.23 11.44
C GLU A 163 -14.14 -3.84 11.19
N THR A 164 -15.01 -2.92 10.82
CA THR A 164 -14.60 -1.54 10.53
C THR A 164 -14.12 -0.85 11.80
N PRO A 165 -12.89 -0.29 11.83
CA PRO A 165 -12.45 0.52 12.97
C PRO A 165 -13.34 1.77 13.12
N PRO A 166 -13.51 2.30 14.35
CA PRO A 166 -14.45 3.37 14.63
C PRO A 166 -14.20 4.65 13.81
N ASP A 167 -12.93 4.98 13.56
CA ASP A 167 -12.54 6.19 12.82
C ASP A 167 -12.54 6.01 11.30
N PHE A 168 -13.17 4.94 10.79
CA PHE A 168 -13.17 4.64 9.36
C PHE A 168 -14.56 4.31 8.85
N LYS A 169 -14.79 4.66 7.57
CA LYS A 169 -15.98 4.29 6.81
C LYS A 169 -15.59 3.40 5.64
N ILE A 170 -16.28 2.27 5.46
CA ILE A 170 -16.08 1.43 4.27
C ILE A 170 -16.59 2.18 3.03
N LEU A 171 -15.71 2.38 2.05
CA LEU A 171 -16.08 2.84 0.72
C LEU A 171 -16.38 1.68 -0.21
N ASP A 172 -15.55 0.63 -0.18
CA ASP A 172 -15.75 -0.55 -1.03
C ASP A 172 -15.18 -1.81 -0.37
N ASP A 173 -15.66 -2.97 -0.80
CA ASP A 173 -15.24 -4.30 -0.34
C ASP A 173 -15.36 -5.27 -1.51
N ARG A 174 -14.23 -5.75 -2.04
CA ARG A 174 -14.16 -6.56 -3.26
C ARG A 174 -13.33 -7.81 -3.07
N ARG A 175 -13.81 -8.91 -3.65
CA ARG A 175 -13.10 -10.19 -3.68
C ARG A 175 -12.48 -10.44 -5.05
N TYR A 176 -11.17 -10.77 -5.06
CA TYR A 176 -10.39 -11.07 -6.26
C TYR A 176 -9.67 -12.40 -6.11
N GLY A 177 -10.33 -13.49 -6.51
CA GLY A 177 -9.79 -14.83 -6.30
C GLY A 177 -9.68 -15.18 -4.81
N ALA A 178 -8.46 -15.39 -4.32
CA ALA A 178 -8.18 -15.67 -2.91
C ALA A 178 -7.98 -14.42 -2.05
N ALA A 179 -7.89 -13.23 -2.66
CA ALA A 179 -7.74 -11.95 -1.98
C ALA A 179 -9.09 -11.24 -1.81
N ARG A 180 -9.21 -10.48 -0.73
CA ARG A 180 -10.28 -9.52 -0.47
C ARG A 180 -9.66 -8.15 -0.25
N ILE A 181 -10.08 -7.14 -0.97
CA ILE A 181 -9.62 -5.77 -0.81
C ILE A 181 -10.73 -4.94 -0.17
N VAL A 182 -10.48 -4.44 1.02
CA VAL A 182 -11.36 -3.51 1.72
C VAL A 182 -10.77 -2.11 1.59
N VAL A 183 -11.59 -1.17 1.13
CA VAL A 183 -11.22 0.24 0.97
C VAL A 183 -11.98 1.07 1.97
N LEU A 184 -11.25 1.76 2.81
CA LEU A 184 -11.75 2.60 3.88
C LEU A 184 -11.41 4.07 3.60
N ASN A 185 -12.24 4.94 4.12
CA ASN A 185 -11.96 6.36 4.23
C ASN A 185 -11.87 6.71 5.72
N ARG A 186 -10.75 7.35 6.11
CA ARG A 186 -10.58 7.84 7.48
C ARG A 186 -11.55 9.00 7.71
N GLN A 187 -12.31 8.91 8.78
CA GLN A 187 -13.18 9.98 9.26
C GLN A 187 -12.42 10.85 10.29
N THR A 188 -12.96 11.98 10.58
CA THR A 188 -12.43 12.90 11.60
C THR A 188 -12.82 12.41 12.98
#